data_2721a6a664cf16b2916ed76fe545bb1c
#
_entry.id   2721a6a664cf16b2916ed76fe545bb1c
#
_cell.length_a   1.000
_cell.length_b   1.000
_cell.length_c   1.000
_cell.angle_alpha   90.00
_cell.angle_beta   90.00
_cell.angle_gamma   90.00
#
_symmetry.space_group_name_H-M   'P 1'
#
loop_
_entity.id
_entity.type
_entity.pdbx_description
1 polymer ?
#
loop_
_entity_poly.entity_id
_entity_poly.type
_entity_poly.pdbx_seq_one_letter_code
_entity_poly.pdbx_strand_id
1 'polypeptide(L)'
;MENMGLENWDTVIADCDELLEKYIAGEPMDKEELLREENRRIQSVSLFPVYHGSAKVNLGIRQLIEAVTDTFQSPTGQNSSELCGTVFKVEYANQSQRLAYLRLYSGTLHLRDSVALAGKEKLKITEMRIPSKGEIVRTEIAHAGEIVIVPCDSLRLNDVLGNKLLLPRET
;
A
#
# COMPACT_ATOMS: atom_id res chain seq x y z
N MET A 1 18.53 19.62 20.60
CA MET A 1 17.53 18.55 20.34
C MET A 1 18.19 17.61 19.36
N GLU A 2 18.73 16.53 19.90
CA GLU A 2 19.51 15.57 19.14
C GLU A 2 18.59 14.81 18.19
N ASN A 3 18.99 14.84 16.94
CA ASN A 3 18.43 14.08 15.85
C ASN A 3 18.72 12.59 16.14
N MET A 4 17.76 11.86 16.73
CA MET A 4 17.84 10.41 16.83
C MET A 4 17.45 9.79 15.49
N GLY A 5 18.10 10.25 14.42
CA GLY A 5 18.15 9.55 13.15
C GLY A 5 19.27 8.51 13.23
N LEU A 6 19.08 7.39 12.59
CA LEU A 6 20.05 6.33 12.42
C LEU A 6 21.45 6.90 12.11
N GLU A 7 22.28 7.12 13.13
CA GLU A 7 23.66 7.52 12.95
C GLU A 7 24.58 6.34 12.56
N ASN A 8 24.00 5.14 12.46
CA ASN A 8 24.75 3.94 12.14
C ASN A 8 24.44 3.46 10.70
N TRP A 9 25.12 4.07 9.75
CA TRP A 9 25.08 3.68 8.35
C TRP A 9 25.84 2.38 8.04
N ASP A 10 26.51 1.79 9.03
CA ASP A 10 27.36 0.62 8.85
C ASP A 10 26.60 -0.54 8.19
N THR A 11 25.36 -0.78 8.59
CA THR A 11 24.52 -1.84 8.00
C THR A 11 24.13 -1.53 6.54
N VAL A 12 23.90 -0.26 6.21
CA VAL A 12 23.55 0.15 4.85
C VAL A 12 24.77 0.04 3.94
N ILE A 13 25.96 0.44 4.44
CA ILE A 13 27.22 0.41 3.72
C ILE A 13 27.70 -1.03 3.52
N ALA A 14 27.67 -1.86 4.59
CA ALA A 14 28.23 -3.22 4.56
C ALA A 14 27.56 -4.16 3.54
N ASP A 15 26.30 -3.91 3.25
CA ASP A 15 25.53 -4.76 2.33
C ASP A 15 25.35 -4.14 0.93
N CYS A 16 26.05 -3.05 0.60
CA CYS A 16 26.04 -2.41 -0.72
C CYS A 16 27.47 -2.31 -1.24
N ASP A 17 27.81 -3.11 -2.25
CA ASP A 17 29.18 -3.21 -2.78
C ASP A 17 29.72 -1.83 -3.21
N GLU A 18 28.91 -1.00 -3.88
CA GLU A 18 29.32 0.32 -4.34
C GLU A 18 29.64 1.27 -3.17
N LEU A 19 28.82 1.26 -2.11
CA LEU A 19 29.04 2.10 -0.93
C LEU A 19 30.21 1.57 -0.10
N LEU A 20 30.38 0.27 -0.04
CA LEU A 20 31.50 -0.37 0.66
C LEU A 20 32.83 -0.07 -0.01
N GLU A 21 32.91 -0.09 -1.33
CA GLU A 21 34.10 0.28 -2.09
C GLU A 21 34.50 1.73 -1.85
N LYS A 22 33.55 2.67 -1.89
CA LYS A 22 33.79 4.10 -1.57
C LYS A 22 34.27 4.27 -0.13
N TYR A 23 33.66 3.55 0.81
CA TYR A 23 34.05 3.61 2.22
C TYR A 23 35.49 3.12 2.44
N ILE A 24 35.87 2.00 1.82
CA ILE A 24 37.23 1.46 1.90
C ILE A 24 38.24 2.37 1.22
N ALA A 25 37.86 3.03 0.11
CA ALA A 25 38.71 4.00 -0.60
C ALA A 25 38.88 5.31 0.16
N GLY A 26 38.13 5.54 1.24
CA GLY A 26 38.15 6.80 1.99
C GLY A 26 37.50 7.97 1.25
N GLU A 27 36.62 7.68 0.29
CA GLU A 27 35.90 8.70 -0.46
C GLU A 27 34.79 9.34 0.38
N PRO A 28 34.48 10.64 0.17
CA PRO A 28 33.39 11.28 0.87
C PRO A 28 32.06 10.66 0.46
N MET A 29 31.25 10.28 1.46
CA MET A 29 29.95 9.68 1.23
C MET A 29 28.86 10.74 1.25
N ASP A 30 28.01 10.74 0.22
CA ASP A 30 26.88 11.63 0.14
C ASP A 30 25.72 11.10 0.99
N LYS A 31 25.20 11.95 1.88
CA LYS A 31 24.06 11.61 2.73
C LYS A 31 22.80 11.25 1.92
N GLU A 32 22.60 11.89 0.78
CA GLU A 32 21.45 11.62 -0.08
C GLU A 32 21.56 10.22 -0.74
N GLU A 33 22.79 9.79 -1.05
CA GLU A 33 23.06 8.46 -1.58
C GLU A 33 22.77 7.38 -0.53
N LEU A 34 23.22 7.59 0.71
CA LEU A 34 22.92 6.71 1.84
C LEU A 34 21.41 6.59 2.12
N LEU A 35 20.69 7.70 2.15
CA LEU A 35 19.24 7.71 2.35
C LEU A 35 18.48 7.03 1.20
N ARG A 36 18.94 7.17 -0.04
CA ARG A 36 18.35 6.49 -1.20
C ARG A 36 18.51 4.98 -1.08
N GLU A 37 19.69 4.50 -0.71
CA GLU A 37 19.94 3.07 -0.54
C GLU A 37 19.17 2.50 0.65
N GLU A 38 19.12 3.21 1.77
CA GLU A 38 18.30 2.83 2.93
C GLU A 38 16.83 2.66 2.52
N ASN A 39 16.23 3.66 1.87
CA ASN A 39 14.84 3.60 1.41
C ASN A 39 14.61 2.46 0.40
N ARG A 40 15.53 2.25 -0.54
CA ARG A 40 15.47 1.14 -1.49
C ARG A 40 15.40 -0.21 -0.78
N ARG A 41 16.19 -0.38 0.27
CA ARG A 41 16.27 -1.62 1.06
C ARG A 41 15.05 -1.82 1.96
N ILE A 42 14.50 -0.74 2.52
CA ILE A 42 13.25 -0.80 3.27
C ILE A 42 12.11 -1.23 2.34
N GLN A 43 12.02 -0.67 1.14
CA GLN A 43 11.00 -1.03 0.16
C GLN A 43 11.15 -2.46 -0.38
N SER A 44 12.38 -2.97 -0.49
CA SER A 44 12.64 -4.37 -0.88
C SER A 44 12.52 -5.37 0.28
N VAL A 45 12.11 -4.90 1.47
CA VAL A 45 11.95 -5.73 2.69
C VAL A 45 13.26 -6.40 3.12
N SER A 46 14.41 -5.82 2.75
CA SER A 46 15.74 -6.28 3.16
C SER A 46 16.33 -5.52 4.35
N LEU A 47 15.72 -4.40 4.73
CA LEU A 47 16.08 -3.59 5.89
C LEU A 47 14.82 -3.23 6.69
N PHE A 48 14.86 -3.36 8.00
CA PHE A 48 13.75 -3.05 8.91
C PHE A 48 14.16 -1.95 9.88
N PRO A 49 13.64 -0.71 9.71
CA PRO A 49 13.92 0.37 10.64
C PRO A 49 13.25 0.13 11.99
N VAL A 50 13.96 0.39 13.08
CA VAL A 50 13.47 0.24 14.45
C VAL A 50 13.38 1.60 15.11
N TYR A 51 12.20 1.96 15.60
CA TYR A 51 11.94 3.23 16.29
C TYR A 51 11.66 3.00 17.77
N HIS A 52 12.32 3.76 18.62
CA HIS A 52 12.10 3.72 20.06
C HIS A 52 11.25 4.90 20.50
N GLY A 53 10.26 4.64 21.35
CA GLY A 53 9.39 5.71 21.81
C GLY A 53 8.51 5.31 22.99
N SER A 54 7.78 6.28 23.50
CA SER A 54 6.78 6.10 24.55
C SER A 54 5.54 6.95 24.26
N ALA A 55 4.44 6.30 23.95
CA ALA A 55 3.16 6.96 23.73
C ALA A 55 2.66 7.73 24.97
N LYS A 56 3.00 7.26 26.17
CA LYS A 56 2.58 7.88 27.44
C LYS A 56 3.14 9.30 27.61
N VAL A 57 4.35 9.55 27.13
CA VAL A 57 5.03 10.85 27.25
C VAL A 57 5.28 11.53 25.90
N ASN A 58 4.65 11.05 24.84
CA ASN A 58 4.79 11.53 23.46
C ASN A 58 6.24 11.53 22.93
N LEU A 59 7.11 10.68 23.47
CA LEU A 59 8.47 10.53 22.98
C LEU A 59 8.52 9.67 21.73
N GLY A 60 9.18 10.14 20.68
CA GLY A 60 9.37 9.39 19.42
C GLY A 60 8.14 9.28 18.51
N ILE A 61 6.97 9.76 18.93
CA ILE A 61 5.73 9.65 18.13
C ILE A 61 5.81 10.44 16.82
N ARG A 62 6.37 11.65 16.88
CA ARG A 62 6.53 12.49 15.69
C ARG A 62 7.45 11.82 14.67
N GLN A 63 8.59 11.31 15.11
CA GLN A 63 9.57 10.61 14.26
C GLN A 63 8.94 9.36 13.62
N LEU A 64 8.13 8.62 14.36
CA LEU A 64 7.41 7.47 13.81
C LEU A 64 6.41 7.89 12.72
N ILE A 65 5.65 8.97 12.92
CA ILE A 65 4.71 9.47 11.93
C ILE A 65 5.44 9.93 10.67
N GLU A 66 6.51 10.71 10.82
CA GLU A 66 7.37 11.17 9.72
C GLU A 66 7.94 9.97 8.94
N ALA A 67 8.48 8.97 9.64
CA ALA A 67 9.00 7.76 9.03
C ALA A 67 7.93 6.96 8.25
N VAL A 68 6.73 6.84 8.79
CA VAL A 68 5.62 6.18 8.09
C VAL A 68 5.26 6.93 6.81
N THR A 69 5.18 8.26 6.85
CA THR A 69 4.83 9.07 5.67
C THR A 69 5.92 9.07 4.60
N ASP A 70 7.18 9.01 4.99
CA ASP A 70 8.32 9.06 4.07
C ASP A 70 8.62 7.68 3.46
N THR A 71 8.42 6.61 4.24
CA THR A 71 8.76 5.25 3.81
C THR A 71 7.64 4.57 3.03
N PHE A 72 6.39 4.71 3.48
CA PHE A 72 5.27 4.08 2.81
C PHE A 72 4.73 4.99 1.71
N GLN A 73 5.18 4.73 0.50
CA GLN A 73 4.56 5.34 -0.67
C GLN A 73 3.10 4.87 -0.75
N SER A 74 2.19 5.83 -0.95
CA SER A 74 0.83 5.46 -1.33
C SER A 74 0.91 4.54 -2.55
N PRO A 75 0.27 3.38 -2.54
CA PRO A 75 0.12 2.58 -3.75
C PRO A 75 -0.85 3.32 -4.70
N THR A 76 -0.46 4.54 -5.09
CA THR A 76 -1.03 5.20 -6.24
C THR A 76 -0.64 4.32 -7.39
N GLY A 77 -1.59 3.46 -7.73
CA GLY A 77 -1.42 2.48 -8.77
C GLY A 77 -0.78 3.14 -9.95
N GLN A 78 0.13 2.42 -10.58
CA GLN A 78 0.53 2.76 -11.92
C GLN A 78 -0.73 3.23 -12.62
N ASN A 79 -0.70 4.38 -13.29
CA ASN A 79 -1.79 4.94 -14.10
C ASN A 79 -2.11 4.01 -15.29
N SER A 80 -2.19 2.71 -15.03
CA SER A 80 -2.74 1.72 -15.92
C SER A 80 -4.22 2.04 -16.03
N SER A 81 -4.68 2.24 -17.24
CA SER A 81 -6.10 2.40 -17.55
C SER A 81 -6.90 1.14 -17.19
N GLU A 82 -6.25 0.01 -17.02
CA GLU A 82 -6.89 -1.26 -16.73
C GLU A 82 -7.19 -1.43 -15.25
N LEU A 83 -8.43 -1.80 -14.97
CA LEU A 83 -8.89 -2.09 -13.63
C LEU A 83 -8.22 -3.34 -13.08
N CYS A 84 -7.70 -3.25 -11.85
CA CYS A 84 -7.31 -4.38 -11.03
C CYS A 84 -7.70 -4.14 -9.58
N GLY A 85 -8.39 -5.10 -8.99
CA GLY A 85 -8.75 -5.08 -7.58
C GLY A 85 -8.98 -6.48 -7.03
N THR A 86 -8.92 -6.61 -5.72
CA THR A 86 -9.15 -7.90 -5.04
C THR A 86 -10.14 -7.76 -3.90
N VAL A 87 -10.94 -8.80 -3.67
CA VAL A 87 -11.82 -8.92 -2.51
C VAL A 87 -10.99 -9.39 -1.32
N PHE A 88 -10.79 -8.54 -0.32
CA PHE A 88 -10.03 -8.90 0.87
C PHE A 88 -10.90 -9.16 2.11
N LYS A 89 -12.20 -8.80 2.06
CA LYS A 89 -13.15 -9.06 3.14
C LYS A 89 -14.53 -9.25 2.56
N VAL A 90 -15.30 -10.17 3.17
CA VAL A 90 -16.74 -10.34 2.92
C VAL A 90 -17.45 -10.31 4.26
N GLU A 91 -18.53 -9.55 4.34
CA GLU A 91 -19.32 -9.35 5.55
C GLU A 91 -20.81 -9.42 5.22
N TYR A 92 -21.64 -9.73 6.21
CA TYR A 92 -23.08 -9.69 6.09
C TYR A 92 -23.62 -8.45 6.82
N ALA A 93 -24.24 -7.53 6.07
CA ALA A 93 -24.85 -6.34 6.66
C ALA A 93 -26.11 -6.69 7.48
N ASN A 94 -26.82 -7.73 7.04
CA ASN A 94 -27.97 -8.35 7.68
C ASN A 94 -28.12 -9.77 7.14
N GLN A 95 -29.16 -10.50 7.52
CA GLN A 95 -29.36 -11.92 7.12
C GLN A 95 -29.44 -12.16 5.61
N SER A 96 -29.62 -11.12 4.78
CA SER A 96 -29.87 -11.25 3.35
C SER A 96 -28.91 -10.49 2.44
N GLN A 97 -28.02 -9.65 2.96
CA GLN A 97 -27.16 -8.79 2.12
C GLN A 97 -25.69 -9.02 2.44
N ARG A 98 -24.95 -9.53 1.46
CA ARG A 98 -23.49 -9.63 1.51
C ARG A 98 -22.85 -8.35 1.01
N LEU A 99 -21.81 -7.90 1.72
CA LEU A 99 -20.95 -6.80 1.36
C LEU A 99 -19.55 -7.33 1.08
N ALA A 100 -19.05 -7.09 -0.13
CA ALA A 100 -17.67 -7.39 -0.50
C ALA A 100 -16.84 -6.12 -0.42
N TYR A 101 -15.70 -6.19 0.28
CA TYR A 101 -14.72 -5.12 0.40
C TYR A 101 -13.60 -5.38 -0.59
N LEU A 102 -13.41 -4.44 -1.49
CA LEU A 102 -12.47 -4.49 -2.60
C LEU A 102 -11.34 -3.51 -2.37
N ARG A 103 -10.10 -3.93 -2.56
CA ARG A 103 -8.96 -3.03 -2.70
C ARG A 103 -8.68 -2.84 -4.18
N LEU A 104 -8.72 -1.60 -4.64
CA LEU A 104 -8.32 -1.27 -6.02
C LEU A 104 -6.83 -0.99 -6.08
N TYR A 105 -6.10 -1.66 -6.98
CA TYR A 105 -4.66 -1.52 -7.17
C TYR A 105 -4.33 -0.69 -8.41
N SER A 106 -5.18 -0.74 -9.45
CA SER A 106 -5.02 0.06 -10.67
C SER A 106 -6.36 0.36 -11.31
N GLY A 107 -6.38 1.35 -12.19
CA GLY A 107 -7.56 1.78 -12.94
C GLY A 107 -8.61 2.49 -12.08
N THR A 108 -9.79 2.63 -12.65
CA THR A 108 -10.95 3.29 -12.04
C THR A 108 -12.17 2.40 -12.20
N LEU A 109 -12.97 2.31 -11.16
CA LEU A 109 -14.23 1.57 -11.14
C LEU A 109 -15.39 2.55 -11.13
N HIS A 110 -16.33 2.41 -12.08
CA HIS A 110 -17.51 3.24 -12.15
C HIS A 110 -18.77 2.45 -11.77
N LEU A 111 -19.74 3.17 -11.25
CA LEU A 111 -21.08 2.64 -11.06
C LEU A 111 -21.65 2.19 -12.40
N ARG A 112 -22.27 1.02 -12.45
CA ARG A 112 -22.82 0.34 -13.63
C ARG A 112 -21.77 -0.31 -14.55
N ASP A 113 -20.50 -0.26 -14.23
CA ASP A 113 -19.48 -1.02 -14.95
C ASP A 113 -19.80 -2.52 -14.95
N SER A 114 -19.38 -3.17 -16.03
CA SER A 114 -19.43 -4.62 -16.20
C SER A 114 -18.00 -5.16 -16.14
N VAL A 115 -17.58 -5.61 -14.96
CA VAL A 115 -16.19 -5.97 -14.67
C VAL A 115 -15.97 -7.47 -14.86
N ALA A 116 -14.86 -7.82 -15.48
CA ALA A 116 -14.45 -9.22 -15.60
C ALA A 116 -14.01 -9.75 -14.23
N LEU A 117 -14.48 -10.93 -13.87
CA LEU A 117 -13.99 -11.71 -12.73
C LEU A 117 -13.14 -12.85 -13.26
N ALA A 118 -11.96 -13.07 -12.66
CA ALA A 118 -11.08 -14.16 -13.07
C ALA A 118 -11.81 -15.52 -12.98
N GLY A 119 -12.03 -16.14 -14.16
CA GLY A 119 -12.68 -17.45 -14.27
C GLY A 119 -14.20 -17.49 -14.02
N LYS A 120 -14.88 -16.33 -14.01
CA LYS A 120 -16.32 -16.21 -13.78
C LYS A 120 -16.98 -15.27 -14.81
N GLU A 121 -18.32 -15.24 -14.80
CA GLU A 121 -19.08 -14.25 -15.56
C GLU A 121 -18.80 -12.83 -15.12
N LYS A 122 -19.01 -11.87 -16.03
CA LYS A 122 -18.85 -10.44 -15.71
C LYS A 122 -19.80 -10.01 -14.62
N LEU A 123 -19.27 -9.27 -13.66
CA LEU A 123 -20.03 -8.67 -12.58
C LEU A 123 -20.49 -7.27 -12.96
N LYS A 124 -21.77 -6.98 -12.85
CA LYS A 124 -22.31 -5.63 -12.97
C LYS A 124 -22.32 -4.94 -11.62
N ILE A 125 -21.68 -3.80 -11.52
CA ILE A 125 -21.62 -2.99 -10.32
C ILE A 125 -22.88 -2.13 -10.20
N THR A 126 -23.77 -2.48 -9.28
CA THR A 126 -25.06 -1.80 -9.10
C THR A 126 -25.07 -0.75 -8.00
N GLU A 127 -24.19 -0.87 -7.04
CA GLU A 127 -23.99 0.07 -5.93
C GLU A 127 -22.53 0.02 -5.49
N MET A 128 -22.00 1.20 -5.15
CA MET A 128 -20.66 1.32 -4.57
C MET A 128 -20.68 2.27 -3.39
N ARG A 129 -19.88 1.96 -2.39
CA ARG A 129 -19.63 2.78 -1.21
C ARG A 129 -18.15 2.81 -0.90
N ILE A 130 -17.67 3.91 -0.33
CA ILE A 130 -16.30 4.05 0.14
C ILE A 130 -16.28 4.50 1.60
N PRO A 131 -15.28 4.09 2.40
CA PRO A 131 -15.04 4.67 3.71
C PRO A 131 -14.55 6.12 3.54
N SER A 132 -15.17 7.05 4.24
CA SER A 132 -14.78 8.46 4.24
C SER A 132 -14.99 9.06 5.63
N LYS A 133 -13.91 9.56 6.24
CA LYS A 133 -13.93 10.25 7.56
C LYS A 133 -14.69 9.50 8.67
N GLY A 134 -14.57 8.17 8.69
CA GLY A 134 -15.24 7.31 9.69
C GLY A 134 -16.66 6.90 9.33
N GLU A 135 -17.20 7.35 8.20
CA GLU A 135 -18.51 6.96 7.67
C GLU A 135 -18.36 6.17 6.37
N ILE A 136 -19.41 5.47 5.98
CA ILE A 136 -19.49 4.78 4.68
C ILE A 136 -20.43 5.60 3.78
N VAL A 137 -19.88 6.18 2.71
CA VAL A 137 -20.62 7.04 1.78
C VAL A 137 -20.79 6.38 0.42
N ARG A 138 -21.90 6.64 -0.25
CA ARG A 138 -22.10 6.20 -1.64
C ARG A 138 -21.21 6.98 -2.58
N THR A 139 -20.71 6.31 -3.60
CA THR A 139 -19.91 6.90 -4.67
C THR A 139 -20.32 6.34 -6.03
N GLU A 140 -20.08 7.11 -7.08
CA GLU A 140 -20.24 6.67 -8.47
C GLU A 140 -18.91 6.30 -9.11
N ILE A 141 -17.81 6.72 -8.52
CA ILE A 141 -16.45 6.50 -9.03
C ILE A 141 -15.54 6.11 -7.86
N ALA A 142 -14.66 5.16 -8.09
CA ALA A 142 -13.60 4.80 -7.17
C ALA A 142 -12.28 4.57 -7.92
N HIS A 143 -11.18 5.02 -7.31
CA HIS A 143 -9.86 5.05 -7.92
C HIS A 143 -8.91 4.03 -7.32
N ALA A 144 -7.83 3.74 -8.04
CA ALA A 144 -6.71 2.97 -7.52
C ALA A 144 -6.26 3.52 -6.15
N GLY A 145 -5.97 2.62 -5.21
CA GLY A 145 -5.64 2.97 -3.83
C GLY A 145 -6.83 3.06 -2.88
N GLU A 146 -8.08 3.07 -3.37
CA GLU A 146 -9.27 3.13 -2.53
C GLU A 146 -9.79 1.73 -2.15
N ILE A 147 -10.54 1.70 -1.06
CA ILE A 147 -11.34 0.55 -0.65
C ILE A 147 -12.78 0.80 -1.08
N VAL A 148 -13.35 -0.14 -1.82
CA VAL A 148 -14.73 -0.06 -2.30
C VAL A 148 -15.56 -1.16 -1.67
N ILE A 149 -16.75 -0.83 -1.23
CA ILE A 149 -17.72 -1.77 -0.67
C ILE A 149 -18.84 -1.94 -1.69
N VAL A 150 -19.01 -3.17 -2.14
CA VAL A 150 -20.01 -3.54 -3.15
C VAL A 150 -20.97 -4.56 -2.55
N PRO A 151 -22.28 -4.28 -2.52
CA PRO A 151 -23.29 -5.30 -2.22
C PRO A 151 -23.31 -6.34 -3.33
N CYS A 152 -22.91 -7.58 -3.05
CA CYS A 152 -22.87 -8.63 -4.06
C CYS A 152 -22.76 -10.03 -3.45
N ASP A 153 -23.68 -10.92 -3.81
CA ASP A 153 -23.70 -12.29 -3.30
C ASP A 153 -22.75 -13.23 -4.04
N SER A 154 -22.34 -12.88 -5.27
CA SER A 154 -21.47 -13.72 -6.11
C SER A 154 -19.96 -13.53 -5.79
N LEU A 155 -19.57 -12.44 -5.15
CA LEU A 155 -18.17 -12.17 -4.78
C LEU A 155 -17.74 -12.99 -3.57
N ARG A 156 -16.53 -13.53 -3.64
CA ARG A 156 -15.89 -14.30 -2.58
C ARG A 156 -14.53 -13.71 -2.22
N LEU A 157 -14.04 -14.08 -1.05
CA LEU A 157 -12.68 -13.72 -0.63
C LEU A 157 -11.66 -14.16 -1.68
N ASN A 158 -10.68 -13.30 -1.96
CA ASN A 158 -9.65 -13.47 -2.98
C ASN A 158 -10.15 -13.45 -4.45
N ASP A 159 -11.41 -13.14 -4.70
CA ASP A 159 -11.84 -12.85 -6.07
C ASP A 159 -11.10 -11.63 -6.62
N VAL A 160 -10.63 -11.72 -7.87
CA VAL A 160 -9.92 -10.66 -8.57
C VAL A 160 -10.82 -10.06 -9.64
N LEU A 161 -10.95 -8.73 -9.59
CA LEU A 161 -11.68 -7.92 -10.55
C LEU A 161 -10.69 -7.33 -11.57
N GLY A 162 -11.02 -7.44 -12.84
CA GLY A 162 -10.19 -6.91 -13.92
C GLY A 162 -8.94 -7.76 -14.22
N ASN A 163 -7.81 -7.12 -14.47
CA ASN A 163 -6.59 -7.80 -14.91
C ASN A 163 -5.75 -8.32 -13.74
N LYS A 164 -5.74 -9.64 -13.54
CA LYS A 164 -4.99 -10.31 -12.47
C LYS A 164 -3.47 -10.08 -12.54
N LEU A 165 -2.91 -9.80 -13.71
CA LEU A 165 -1.46 -9.59 -13.87
C LEU A 165 -0.98 -8.28 -13.23
N LEU A 166 -1.91 -7.37 -12.92
CA LEU A 166 -1.62 -6.10 -12.27
C LEU A 166 -1.71 -6.17 -10.73
N LEU A 167 -1.97 -7.34 -10.15
CA LEU A 167 -1.89 -7.52 -8.71
C LEU A 167 -0.45 -7.34 -8.23
N PRO A 168 -0.25 -6.66 -7.09
CA PRO A 168 1.05 -6.64 -6.43
C PRO A 168 1.52 -8.08 -6.19
N ARG A 169 2.79 -8.34 -6.48
CA ARG A 169 3.38 -9.65 -6.15
C ARG A 169 3.53 -9.71 -4.63
N GLU A 170 3.08 -10.81 -4.05
CA GLU A 170 3.43 -11.13 -2.67
C GLU A 170 4.95 -11.37 -2.62
N THR A 171 5.65 -10.53 -1.84
CA THR A 171 7.09 -10.67 -1.57
C THR A 171 7.31 -11.63 -0.42
#